data_83f0090f0e7f808321f59f357790f58b
#
_entry.id   83f0090f0e7f808321f59f357790f58b
#
_cell.length_a   1.000
_cell.length_b   1.000
_cell.length_c   1.000
_cell.angle_alpha   90.00
_cell.angle_beta   90.00
_cell.angle_gamma   90.00
#
_symmetry.space_group_name_H-M   'P 1'
#
loop_
_entity.id
_entity.type
_entity.pdbx_description
1 polymer ?
#
loop_
_entity_poly.entity_id
_entity_poly.type
_entity_poly.pdbx_seq_one_letter_code
_entity_poly.pdbx_strand_id
1 'polypeptide(L)'
;MVPYGSPEDIGVIQLAWLGDSVWELHQRLRHVHFPLKSKDLHLSVVNEVKAKSQSKSLGQIEHLLNPSEKDLIRRARNKTKRYPKSSDPTIYSRATGFETLIGWLFLKDPQRLSTPVSYTHLTLPTICSV
;
A
#
# COMPACT_ATOMS: atom_id res chain seq x y z
N MET A 1 -18.46 11.97 -5.28
CA MET A 1 -18.75 11.05 -6.37
C MET A 1 -17.48 10.47 -6.96
N VAL A 2 -17.46 9.19 -7.19
CA VAL A 2 -16.32 8.53 -7.83
C VAL A 2 -16.62 8.48 -9.34
N PRO A 3 -15.87 9.23 -10.16
CA PRO A 3 -16.15 9.28 -11.60
C PRO A 3 -15.80 7.98 -12.33
N TYR A 4 -15.13 7.05 -11.65
CA TYR A 4 -14.62 5.83 -12.25
C TYR A 4 -15.35 4.58 -11.78
N GLY A 5 -16.52 4.74 -11.15
CA GLY A 5 -17.31 3.62 -10.67
C GLY A 5 -17.14 3.36 -9.18
N SER A 6 -17.90 2.39 -8.69
CA SER A 6 -17.88 2.00 -7.27
C SER A 6 -16.73 1.05 -6.99
N PRO A 7 -16.02 1.21 -5.85
CA PRO A 7 -14.97 0.27 -5.47
C PRO A 7 -15.44 -1.19 -5.36
N GLU A 8 -16.70 -1.39 -5.04
CA GLU A 8 -17.29 -2.73 -4.90
C GLU A 8 -17.28 -3.52 -6.21
N ASP A 9 -17.25 -2.82 -7.34
CA ASP A 9 -17.25 -3.42 -8.67
C ASP A 9 -15.85 -3.68 -9.21
N ILE A 10 -14.82 -3.32 -8.44
CA ILE A 10 -13.44 -3.44 -8.90
C ILE A 10 -12.81 -4.68 -8.24
N GLY A 11 -12.13 -5.49 -9.06
CA GLY A 11 -11.43 -6.67 -8.55
C GLY A 11 -10.28 -6.32 -7.61
N VAL A 12 -9.98 -7.22 -6.68
CA VAL A 12 -8.95 -6.96 -5.66
C VAL A 12 -7.57 -6.73 -6.27
N ILE A 13 -7.24 -7.40 -7.36
CA ILE A 13 -5.94 -7.21 -8.03
C ILE A 13 -5.88 -5.85 -8.71
N GLN A 14 -7.00 -5.40 -9.27
CA GLN A 14 -7.08 -4.06 -9.87
C GLN A 14 -6.98 -2.98 -8.81
N LEU A 15 -7.57 -3.22 -7.63
CA LEU A 15 -7.41 -2.31 -6.49
C LEU A 15 -5.96 -2.25 -6.02
N ALA A 16 -5.27 -3.40 -6.02
CA ALA A 16 -3.86 -3.44 -5.67
C ALA A 16 -3.02 -2.62 -6.67
N TRP A 17 -3.33 -2.75 -7.94
CA TRP A 17 -2.65 -2.00 -8.99
C TRP A 17 -2.82 -0.48 -8.79
N LEU A 18 -4.03 -0.04 -8.48
CA LEU A 18 -4.27 1.36 -8.13
C LEU A 18 -3.54 1.75 -6.84
N GLY A 19 -3.63 0.91 -5.82
CA GLY A 19 -3.01 1.15 -4.54
C GLY A 19 -1.49 1.28 -4.61
N ASP A 20 -0.87 0.55 -5.53
CA ASP A 20 0.56 0.68 -5.78
C ASP A 20 0.93 2.11 -6.18
N SER A 21 0.16 2.70 -7.10
CA SER A 21 0.39 4.08 -7.54
C SER A 21 0.14 5.09 -6.43
N VAL A 22 -0.91 4.89 -5.65
CA VAL A 22 -1.23 5.76 -4.52
C VAL A 22 -0.13 5.71 -3.47
N TRP A 23 0.34 4.50 -3.14
CA TRP A 23 1.43 4.30 -2.19
C TRP A 23 2.73 4.95 -2.68
N GLU A 24 3.07 4.77 -3.94
CA GLU A 24 4.27 5.39 -4.51
C GLU A 24 4.19 6.91 -4.47
N LEU A 25 3.04 7.48 -4.79
CA LEU A 25 2.85 8.92 -4.70
C LEU A 25 3.11 9.41 -3.26
N HIS A 26 2.58 8.69 -2.28
CA HIS A 26 2.80 9.02 -0.88
C HIS A 26 4.26 8.95 -0.49
N GLN A 27 4.96 7.92 -0.92
CA GLN A 27 6.38 7.78 -0.62
C GLN A 27 7.19 8.91 -1.23
N ARG A 28 6.88 9.28 -2.46
CA ARG A 28 7.56 10.39 -3.14
C ARG A 28 7.27 11.72 -2.48
N LEU A 29 6.04 11.97 -2.07
CA LEU A 29 5.68 13.19 -1.35
C LEU A 29 6.41 13.30 -0.02
N ARG A 30 6.58 12.19 0.69
CA ARG A 30 7.33 12.17 1.95
C ARG A 30 8.79 12.54 1.76
N HIS A 31 9.40 12.14 0.65
CA HIS A 31 10.83 12.26 0.43
C HIS A 31 11.21 13.42 -0.48
N VAL A 32 10.25 14.09 -1.09
CA VAL A 32 10.53 15.13 -2.09
C VAL A 32 11.33 16.30 -1.51
N HIS A 33 11.20 16.55 -0.21
CA HIS A 33 11.91 17.64 0.47
C HIS A 33 13.27 17.22 1.04
N PHE A 34 13.61 15.94 1.00
CA PHE A 34 14.88 15.45 1.51
C PHE A 34 15.91 15.39 0.39
N PRO A 35 17.17 15.72 0.67
CA PRO A 35 18.23 15.63 -0.34
C PRO A 35 18.67 14.18 -0.52
N LEU A 36 17.81 13.37 -1.13
CA LEU A 36 18.13 11.98 -1.40
C LEU A 36 18.95 11.86 -2.67
N LYS A 37 19.91 10.95 -2.65
CA LYS A 37 20.68 10.62 -3.83
C LYS A 37 19.80 9.84 -4.81
N SER A 38 20.10 9.96 -6.11
CA SER A 38 19.36 9.22 -7.15
C SER A 38 19.35 7.72 -6.88
N LYS A 39 20.43 7.19 -6.33
CA LYS A 39 20.53 5.78 -5.97
C LYS A 39 19.46 5.39 -4.95
N ASP A 40 19.26 6.20 -3.91
CA ASP A 40 18.29 5.91 -2.86
C ASP A 40 16.87 6.00 -3.40
N LEU A 41 16.61 6.97 -4.28
CA LEU A 41 15.32 7.09 -4.94
C LEU A 41 15.04 5.89 -5.83
N HIS A 42 16.06 5.41 -6.54
CA HIS A 42 15.93 4.24 -7.40
C HIS A 42 15.62 2.98 -6.59
N LEU A 43 16.33 2.79 -5.46
CA LEU A 43 16.12 1.62 -4.61
C LEU A 43 14.70 1.54 -4.05
N SER A 44 14.08 2.69 -3.79
CA SER A 44 12.73 2.72 -3.23
C SER A 44 11.67 2.14 -4.18
N VAL A 45 11.97 2.04 -5.47
CA VAL A 45 11.04 1.48 -6.46
C VAL A 45 11.37 0.03 -6.84
N VAL A 46 12.43 -0.54 -6.28
CA VAL A 46 12.75 -1.95 -6.51
C VAL A 46 11.67 -2.82 -5.86
N ASN A 47 11.09 -3.73 -6.64
CA ASN A 47 9.93 -4.51 -6.22
C ASN A 47 10.15 -5.27 -4.90
N GLU A 48 11.32 -5.83 -4.69
CA GLU A 48 11.62 -6.59 -3.49
C GLU A 48 11.61 -5.69 -2.24
N VAL A 49 12.27 -4.54 -2.33
CA VAL A 49 12.32 -3.57 -1.22
C VAL A 49 10.92 -3.03 -0.95
N LYS A 50 10.17 -2.73 -2.00
CA LYS A 50 8.81 -2.24 -1.89
C LYS A 50 7.91 -3.27 -1.21
N ALA A 51 7.97 -4.53 -1.61
CA ALA A 51 7.14 -5.58 -1.03
C ALA A 51 7.42 -5.77 0.46
N LYS A 52 8.67 -5.75 0.87
CA LYS A 52 9.05 -5.84 2.28
C LYS A 52 8.51 -4.66 3.08
N SER A 53 8.64 -3.46 2.54
CA SER A 53 8.14 -2.24 3.18
C SER A 53 6.63 -2.28 3.35
N GLN A 54 5.92 -2.68 2.31
CA GLN A 54 4.45 -2.75 2.34
C GLN A 54 3.96 -3.84 3.30
N SER A 55 4.62 -5.00 3.32
CA SER A 55 4.29 -6.07 4.26
C SER A 55 4.49 -5.62 5.70
N LYS A 56 5.57 -4.90 5.97
CA LYS A 56 5.85 -4.33 7.30
C LYS A 56 4.79 -3.31 7.67
N SER A 57 4.42 -2.44 6.73
CA SER A 57 3.39 -1.43 6.97
C SER A 57 2.04 -2.07 7.30
N LEU A 58 1.69 -3.14 6.61
CA LEU A 58 0.48 -3.88 6.92
C LEU A 58 0.51 -4.40 8.36
N GLY A 59 1.64 -4.98 8.79
CA GLY A 59 1.79 -5.47 10.16
C GLY A 59 1.59 -4.38 11.20
N GLN A 60 2.02 -3.17 10.90
CA GLN A 60 1.88 -2.03 11.81
C GLN A 60 0.43 -1.56 11.99
N ILE A 61 -0.43 -1.78 11.00
CA ILE A 61 -1.80 -1.27 11.02
C ILE A 61 -2.86 -2.36 11.20
N GLU A 62 -2.47 -3.63 11.23
CA GLU A 62 -3.45 -4.75 11.29
C GLU A 62 -4.43 -4.60 12.45
N HIS A 63 -3.97 -4.12 13.60
CA HIS A 63 -4.82 -3.94 14.77
C HIS A 63 -5.84 -2.80 14.63
N LEU A 64 -5.70 -1.97 13.61
CA LEU A 64 -6.61 -0.85 13.35
C LEU A 64 -7.69 -1.20 12.32
N LEU A 65 -7.58 -2.36 11.68
CA LEU A 65 -8.45 -2.73 10.58
C LEU A 65 -9.79 -3.27 11.08
N ASN A 66 -10.86 -2.86 10.40
CA ASN A 66 -12.17 -3.43 10.67
C ASN A 66 -12.33 -4.77 9.93
N PRO A 67 -13.40 -5.57 10.26
CA PRO A 67 -13.57 -6.88 9.61
C PRO A 67 -13.68 -6.83 8.10
N SER A 68 -14.30 -5.79 7.56
CA SER A 68 -14.43 -5.62 6.11
C SER A 68 -13.07 -5.43 5.43
N GLU A 69 -12.22 -4.63 6.05
CA GLU A 69 -10.86 -4.39 5.55
C GLU A 69 -10.01 -5.65 5.63
N LYS A 70 -10.13 -6.39 6.72
CA LYS A 70 -9.41 -7.67 6.88
C LYS A 70 -9.85 -8.68 5.82
N ASP A 71 -11.14 -8.74 5.54
CA ASP A 71 -11.67 -9.65 4.51
C ASP A 71 -11.17 -9.27 3.12
N LEU A 72 -11.11 -7.99 2.82
CA LEU A 72 -10.59 -7.49 1.56
C LEU A 72 -9.13 -7.93 1.36
N ILE A 73 -8.31 -7.77 2.38
CA ILE A 73 -6.90 -8.16 2.36
C ILE A 73 -6.80 -9.68 2.17
N ARG A 74 -7.60 -10.44 2.89
CA ARG A 74 -7.61 -11.90 2.77
C ARG A 74 -7.92 -12.34 1.35
N ARG A 75 -8.93 -11.73 0.72
CA ARG A 75 -9.30 -12.06 -0.67
C ARG A 75 -8.17 -11.71 -1.64
N ALA A 76 -7.52 -10.58 -1.43
CA ALA A 76 -6.39 -10.18 -2.28
C ALA A 76 -5.23 -11.15 -2.14
N ARG A 77 -4.90 -11.55 -0.92
CA ARG A 77 -3.84 -12.52 -0.66
C ARG A 77 -4.14 -13.87 -1.31
N ASN A 78 -5.39 -14.30 -1.24
CA ASN A 78 -5.80 -15.58 -1.84
C ASN A 78 -5.73 -15.57 -3.36
N LYS A 79 -5.89 -14.40 -3.99
CA LYS A 79 -5.77 -14.27 -5.44
C LYS A 79 -4.35 -14.04 -5.92
N THR A 80 -3.41 -13.78 -5.03
CA THR A 80 -2.01 -13.60 -5.39
C THR A 80 -1.38 -14.96 -5.68
N LYS A 81 -1.28 -15.31 -6.95
CA LYS A 81 -0.78 -16.62 -7.38
C LYS A 81 0.53 -16.53 -8.14
N ARG A 82 0.92 -15.35 -8.58
CA ARG A 82 2.16 -15.13 -9.31
C ARG A 82 3.02 -14.15 -8.53
N TYR A 83 4.22 -14.58 -8.22
CA TYR A 83 5.21 -13.74 -7.57
C TYR A 83 6.59 -14.10 -8.10
N PRO A 84 7.54 -13.14 -8.05
CA PRO A 84 8.90 -13.41 -8.53
C PRO A 84 9.51 -14.58 -7.79
N LYS A 85 10.29 -15.40 -8.50
CA LYS A 85 10.91 -16.60 -7.93
C LYS A 85 11.80 -16.30 -6.74
N SER A 86 12.41 -15.12 -6.71
CA SER A 86 13.29 -14.70 -5.61
C SER A 86 12.53 -14.12 -4.43
N SER A 87 11.22 -13.96 -4.52
CA SER A 87 10.41 -13.32 -3.49
C SER A 87 9.85 -14.36 -2.52
N ASP A 88 9.72 -13.94 -1.25
CA ASP A 88 8.96 -14.71 -0.26
C ASP A 88 7.47 -14.58 -0.59
N PRO A 89 6.77 -15.69 -0.83
CA PRO A 89 5.35 -15.63 -1.18
C PRO A 89 4.48 -14.94 -0.14
N THR A 90 4.79 -15.14 1.14
CA THR A 90 4.06 -14.52 2.23
C THR A 90 4.22 -12.99 2.21
N ILE A 91 5.44 -12.53 2.08
CA ILE A 91 5.72 -11.09 2.00
C ILE A 91 5.03 -10.48 0.79
N TYR A 92 5.12 -11.14 -0.35
CA TYR A 92 4.53 -10.63 -1.58
C TYR A 92 3.00 -10.58 -1.50
N SER A 93 2.36 -11.62 -0.95
CA SER A 93 0.91 -11.63 -0.81
C SER A 93 0.43 -10.57 0.19
N ARG A 94 1.17 -10.35 1.28
CA ARG A 94 0.85 -9.30 2.24
C ARG A 94 0.99 -7.92 1.62
N ALA A 95 2.02 -7.72 0.81
CA ALA A 95 2.21 -6.46 0.07
C ALA A 95 1.02 -6.20 -0.87
N THR A 96 0.59 -7.23 -1.60
CA THR A 96 -0.58 -7.12 -2.48
C THR A 96 -1.84 -6.80 -1.68
N GLY A 97 -2.01 -7.43 -0.52
CA GLY A 97 -3.14 -7.13 0.37
C GLY A 97 -3.11 -5.68 0.86
N PHE A 98 -1.94 -5.19 1.21
CA PHE A 98 -1.78 -3.80 1.63
C PHE A 98 -2.12 -2.84 0.50
N GLU A 99 -1.62 -3.08 -0.71
CA GLU A 99 -1.93 -2.26 -1.88
C GLU A 99 -3.43 -2.26 -2.19
N THR A 100 -4.06 -3.42 -2.05
CA THR A 100 -5.52 -3.54 -2.26
C THR A 100 -6.27 -2.65 -1.28
N LEU A 101 -5.86 -2.67 -0.01
CA LEU A 101 -6.46 -1.81 1.02
C LEU A 101 -6.28 -0.32 0.66
N ILE A 102 -5.08 0.07 0.26
CA ILE A 102 -4.79 1.45 -0.11
C ILE A 102 -5.66 1.88 -1.29
N GLY A 103 -5.76 1.06 -2.33
CA GLY A 103 -6.60 1.36 -3.48
C GLY A 103 -8.07 1.47 -3.13
N TRP A 104 -8.57 0.57 -2.28
CA TRP A 104 -9.94 0.60 -1.80
C TRP A 104 -10.24 1.90 -1.04
N LEU A 105 -9.38 2.23 -0.07
CA LEU A 105 -9.58 3.42 0.76
C LEU A 105 -9.47 4.71 -0.07
N PHE A 106 -8.59 4.74 -1.05
CA PHE A 106 -8.46 5.90 -1.92
C PHE A 106 -9.77 6.21 -2.64
N LEU A 107 -10.49 5.19 -3.06
CA LEU A 107 -11.76 5.36 -3.77
C LEU A 107 -12.95 5.53 -2.82
N LYS A 108 -12.97 4.79 -1.73
CA LYS A 108 -14.15 4.71 -0.86
C LYS A 108 -14.12 5.67 0.30
N ASP A 109 -12.97 5.82 0.94
CA ASP A 109 -12.86 6.61 2.16
C ASP A 109 -11.47 7.25 2.24
N PRO A 110 -11.23 8.32 1.49
CA PRO A 110 -9.92 8.97 1.50
C PRO A 110 -9.48 9.47 2.87
N GLN A 111 -10.44 9.82 3.73
CA GLN A 111 -10.10 10.27 5.08
C GLN A 111 -9.53 9.12 5.92
N ARG A 112 -10.12 7.94 5.78
CA ARG A 112 -9.60 6.77 6.46
C ARG A 112 -8.24 6.35 5.92
N LEU A 113 -7.97 6.61 4.65
CA LEU A 113 -6.66 6.35 4.06
C LEU A 113 -5.54 7.04 4.83
N SER A 114 -5.81 8.21 5.40
CA SER A 114 -4.80 8.94 6.18
C SER A 114 -4.32 8.12 7.39
N THR A 115 -5.14 7.24 7.95
CA THR A 115 -4.77 6.41 9.10
C THR A 115 -3.63 5.44 8.77
N PRO A 116 -3.75 4.55 7.78
CA PRO A 116 -2.63 3.67 7.41
C PRO A 116 -1.38 4.46 7.00
N VAL A 117 -1.55 5.52 6.22
CA VAL A 117 -0.44 6.32 5.73
C VAL A 117 0.27 7.03 6.88
N SER A 118 -0.49 7.67 7.77
CA SER A 118 0.09 8.36 8.93
C SER A 118 0.79 7.38 9.86
N TYR A 119 0.20 6.22 10.08
CA TYR A 119 0.75 5.21 10.96
C TYR A 119 2.10 4.69 10.45
N THR A 120 2.21 4.49 9.14
CA THR A 120 3.48 4.06 8.54
C THR A 120 4.56 5.13 8.61
N HIS A 121 4.20 6.37 8.87
CA HIS A 121 5.15 7.46 9.06
C HIS A 121 5.82 7.48 10.43
N LEU A 122 5.37 6.66 11.37
CA LEU A 122 5.92 6.65 12.72
C LEU A 122 7.40 6.28 12.77
N THR A 123 7.88 5.54 11.80
CA THR A 123 9.28 5.10 11.74
C THR A 123 10.18 6.03 10.94
N LEU A 124 9.61 7.06 10.32
CA LEU A 124 10.34 8.00 9.47
C LEU A 124 9.95 9.43 9.82
N PRO A 125 10.87 10.39 9.63
CA PRO A 125 10.54 11.79 9.82
C PRO A 125 9.34 12.18 8.94
N THR A 126 8.34 12.77 9.55
CA THR A 126 7.15 13.21 8.83
C THR A 126 7.36 14.61 8.33
N ILE A 127 7.36 14.78 7.02
CA ILE A 127 7.47 16.11 6.39
C ILE A 127 6.13 16.60 5.90
N CYS A 128 5.16 15.74 5.90
CA CYS A 128 3.85 16.04 5.40
C CYS A 128 2.84 15.47 6.38
N SER A 129 2.14 16.32 7.07
CA SER A 129 1.03 15.88 7.91
C SER A 129 -0.17 15.76 6.99
N VAL A 130 -0.50 14.57 6.71
CA VAL A 130 -1.63 14.28 5.85
C VAL A 130 -2.79 13.83 6.69
#